data_1e3354cf0db37f77860d4c2927c95d99
#
_entry.id   1e3354cf0db37f77860d4c2927c95d99
#
_cell.length_a   1.000
_cell.length_b   1.000
_cell.length_c   1.000
_cell.angle_alpha   90.00
_cell.angle_beta   90.00
_cell.angle_gamma   90.00
#
_symmetry.space_group_name_H-M   'P 1'
#
loop_
_entity.id
_entity.type
_entity.pdbx_description
1 polymer ?
#
loop_
_entity_poly.entity_id
_entity_poly.type
_entity_poly.pdbx_seq_one_letter_code
_entity_poly.pdbx_strand_id
1 'polypeptide(L)' 'MEMTNAQRLILSNQYKMMTLLDPDNGDRYRRLQTIVERGFGLQMRELDRDF' A
#
# COMPACT_ATOMS: atom_id res chain seq x y z
N MET A 1 2.18 -7.11 11.23
CA MET A 1 1.43 -7.93 10.25
C MET A 1 2.36 -8.45 9.19
N GLU A 2 2.30 -9.74 8.94
CA GLU A 2 3.06 -10.34 7.85
C GLU A 2 2.16 -10.55 6.64
N MET A 3 2.72 -10.33 5.47
CA MET A 3 1.99 -10.52 4.23
C MET A 3 2.74 -11.48 3.32
N THR A 4 2.00 -12.33 2.63
CA THR A 4 2.58 -13.15 1.58
C THR A 4 2.99 -12.29 0.38
N ASN A 5 3.82 -12.83 -0.52
CA ASN A 5 4.17 -12.12 -1.74
C ASN A 5 2.94 -11.84 -2.60
N ALA A 6 1.98 -12.76 -2.63
CA ALA A 6 0.74 -12.56 -3.38
C ALA A 6 -0.08 -11.41 -2.80
N GLN A 7 -0.20 -11.34 -1.47
CA GLN A 7 -0.92 -10.25 -0.81
C GLN A 7 -0.26 -8.90 -1.08
N ARG A 8 1.08 -8.85 -1.03
CA ARG A 8 1.82 -7.63 -1.32
C ARG A 8 1.59 -7.16 -2.75
N LEU A 9 1.60 -8.09 -3.69
CA LEU A 9 1.37 -7.77 -5.09
C LEU A 9 -0.03 -7.21 -5.31
N ILE A 10 -1.04 -7.82 -4.70
CA ILE A 10 -2.43 -7.38 -4.81
C ILE A 10 -2.59 -5.96 -4.26
N LEU A 11 -2.06 -5.71 -3.06
CA LEU A 11 -2.17 -4.40 -2.42
C LEU A 11 -1.39 -3.33 -3.18
N SER A 12 -0.19 -3.66 -3.66
CA SER A 12 0.62 -2.74 -4.45
C SER A 12 -0.11 -2.32 -5.72
N ASN A 13 -0.72 -3.26 -6.43
CA ASN A 13 -1.50 -2.98 -7.62
C ASN A 13 -2.75 -2.15 -7.30
N GLN A 14 -3.37 -2.43 -6.16
CA GLN A 14 -4.55 -1.67 -5.71
C GLN A 14 -4.20 -0.20 -5.46
N TYR A 15 -3.10 0.07 -4.75
CA TYR A 15 -2.66 1.44 -4.53
C TYR A 15 -2.27 2.15 -5.82
N LYS A 16 -1.67 1.42 -6.74
CA LYS A 16 -1.34 1.95 -8.05
C LYS A 16 -2.59 2.41 -8.80
N MET A 17 -3.64 1.59 -8.78
CA MET A 17 -4.91 1.95 -9.40
C MET A 17 -5.57 3.13 -8.68
N MET A 18 -5.52 3.15 -7.35
CA MET A 18 -6.09 4.25 -6.56
C MET A 18 -5.40 5.58 -6.87
N THR A 19 -4.08 5.55 -7.11
CA THR A 19 -3.33 6.74 -7.51
C THR A 19 -3.85 7.29 -8.85
N LEU A 20 -4.22 6.41 -9.77
CA LEU A 20 -4.77 6.82 -11.06
C LEU A 20 -6.19 7.35 -10.94
N LEU A 21 -6.99 6.78 -10.04
CA LEU A 21 -8.39 7.17 -9.87
C LEU A 21 -8.55 8.41 -8.98
N ASP A 22 -7.62 8.62 -8.06
CA ASP A 22 -7.68 9.71 -7.09
C ASP A 22 -6.29 10.37 -6.98
N PRO A 23 -5.89 11.14 -8.01
CA PRO A 23 -4.55 11.73 -8.04
C PRO A 23 -4.30 12.74 -6.92
N ASP A 24 -5.35 13.32 -6.34
CA ASP A 24 -5.19 14.27 -5.24
C ASP A 24 -4.54 13.63 -4.02
N ASN A 25 -4.70 12.32 -3.84
CA ASN A 25 -4.09 11.55 -2.77
C ASN A 25 -2.96 10.65 -3.27
N GLY A 26 -2.42 10.93 -4.46
CA GLY A 26 -1.41 10.10 -5.09
C GLY A 26 -0.16 9.89 -4.24
N ASP A 27 0.32 10.94 -3.58
CA ASP A 27 1.52 10.84 -2.74
C ASP A 27 1.30 9.89 -1.57
N ARG A 28 0.13 9.93 -0.95
CA ARG A 28 -0.23 9.03 0.13
C ARG A 28 -0.28 7.59 -0.34
N TYR A 29 -0.93 7.32 -1.47
CA TYR A 29 -1.02 5.98 -2.01
C TYR A 29 0.34 5.43 -2.42
N ARG A 30 1.20 6.28 -2.99
CA ARG A 30 2.56 5.89 -3.35
C ARG A 30 3.38 5.49 -2.14
N ARG A 31 3.23 6.24 -1.05
CA ARG A 31 3.91 5.93 0.21
C ARG A 31 3.47 4.58 0.74
N LEU A 32 2.16 4.34 0.76
CA LEU A 32 1.60 3.07 1.22
C LEU A 32 2.02 1.92 0.31
N GLN A 33 2.06 2.14 -0.98
CA GLN A 33 2.55 1.15 -1.93
C GLN A 33 4.01 0.76 -1.64
N THR A 34 4.85 1.74 -1.35
CA THR A 34 6.26 1.49 -1.00
C THR A 34 6.38 0.65 0.26
N ILE A 35 5.57 0.96 1.28
CA ILE A 35 5.55 0.20 2.52
C ILE A 35 5.20 -1.26 2.25
N VAL A 36 4.16 -1.50 1.46
CA VAL A 36 3.73 -2.85 1.09
C VAL A 36 4.82 -3.58 0.33
N GLU A 37 5.43 -2.95 -0.65
CA GLU A 37 6.45 -3.58 -1.49
C GLU A 37 7.69 -3.96 -0.70
N ARG A 38 8.06 -3.12 0.28
CA ARG A 38 9.24 -3.38 1.11
C ARG A 38 8.95 -4.29 2.30
N GLY A 39 7.70 -4.48 2.65
CA GLY A 39 7.30 -5.36 3.74
C GLY A 39 7.72 -4.87 5.12
N PHE A 40 7.73 -3.57 5.35
CA PHE A 40 8.10 -2.99 6.65
C PHE A 40 7.00 -3.28 7.68
N GLY A 41 7.27 -4.19 8.62
CA GLY A 41 6.29 -4.65 9.60
C GLY A 41 5.70 -3.55 10.46
N LEU A 42 6.54 -2.64 10.98
CA LEU A 42 6.07 -1.55 11.84
C LEU A 42 5.18 -0.57 11.09
N GLN A 43 5.45 -0.35 9.82
CA GLN A 43 4.71 0.59 8.99
C GLN A 43 3.41 -0.01 8.45
N MET A 44 3.24 -1.31 8.56
CA MET A 44 1.98 -1.97 8.21
C MET A 44 0.80 -1.47 9.03
N ARG A 45 1.06 -0.84 10.17
CA ARG A 45 0.01 -0.20 10.96
C ARG A 45 -0.71 0.91 10.21
N GLU A 46 -0.01 1.59 9.31
CA GLU A 46 -0.65 2.60 8.47
C GLU A 46 -1.66 1.98 7.51
N LEU A 47 -1.37 0.77 7.01
CA LEU A 47 -2.29 0.04 6.16
C LEU A 47 -3.55 -0.37 6.94
N ASP A 48 -3.36 -0.84 8.17
CA ASP A 48 -4.49 -1.24 9.00
C ASP A 48 -5.43 -0.07 9.27
N ARG A 49 -4.91 1.15 9.37
CA ARG A 49 -5.72 2.34 9.57
C ARG A 49 -6.50 2.74 8.32
N ASP A 50 -5.98 2.44 7.15
CA ASP A 50 -6.62 2.80 5.88
C ASP A 50 -7.67 1.78 5.46
N PHE A 51 -7.67 0.63 6.08
CA PHE A 51 -8.63 -0.42 5.83
C PHE A 51 -9.52 -0.67 7.04
#